data_5a7fb7208e893124ddacd75643bf026b
#
_entry.id   5a7fb7208e893124ddacd75643bf026b
#
_cell.length_a   1.000
_cell.length_b   1.000
_cell.length_c   1.000
_cell.angle_alpha   90.00
_cell.angle_beta   90.00
_cell.angle_gamma   90.00
#
_symmetry.space_group_name_H-M   'P 1'
#
loop_
_entity.id
_entity.type
_entity.pdbx_description
1 polymer ?
#
loop_
_entity_poly.entity_id
_entity_poly.type
_entity_poly.pdbx_seq_one_letter_code
_entity_poly.pdbx_strand_id
1 'polypeptide(L)'
;GATLVLNGGKTAAGAYIDLGRNFDPAASHPLISVPKALTGDVQLLLTLTGVTSIAQGAGGYQLTQADCDRLKVNPESMVSLYGETFQKYDDNFELYLDPAAEHQIKLCRKNFTPPTSGNIDMTSMTADEAQLTIRAALAAGFTEIKLTGELSKTGIGGNWGTFINNKKITKCDLTGVTDWGRTPTLPELAFSNCTALQEVTLPDDMKVIGTGAFFGCAALTTVNLSQVTWINLNAFWGCTSLETLALDNVTAIGQEAFYGCTGLETLKIPKCTQFGNYIV
;
A
#
# COMPACT_ATOMS: atom_id res chain seq x y z
N GLY A 1 9.31 -17.89 -10.28
CA GLY A 1 9.01 -18.95 -9.30
C GLY A 1 8.47 -20.20 -9.98
N ALA A 2 8.49 -21.34 -9.31
CA ALA A 2 7.93 -22.57 -9.85
C ALA A 2 6.41 -22.59 -9.62
N THR A 3 5.66 -23.00 -10.63
CA THR A 3 4.21 -23.20 -10.54
C THR A 3 3.93 -24.70 -10.38
N LEU A 4 3.13 -25.06 -9.38
CA LEU A 4 2.65 -26.44 -9.21
C LEU A 4 1.52 -26.72 -10.20
N VAL A 5 1.58 -27.82 -10.92
CA VAL A 5 0.51 -28.25 -11.84
C VAL A 5 -0.32 -29.36 -11.20
N LEU A 6 -1.60 -29.09 -10.93
CA LEU A 6 -2.58 -30.09 -10.46
C LEU A 6 -3.37 -30.63 -11.65
N ASN A 7 -2.97 -31.77 -12.14
CA ASN A 7 -3.57 -32.42 -13.31
C ASN A 7 -4.80 -33.29 -12.96
N GLY A 8 -5.71 -32.71 -12.18
CA GLY A 8 -6.79 -33.41 -11.50
C GLY A 8 -6.24 -34.20 -10.31
N GLY A 9 -6.99 -34.37 -9.27
CA GLY A 9 -6.50 -35.14 -8.12
C GLY A 9 -7.00 -34.59 -6.79
N LYS A 10 -6.48 -35.18 -5.72
CA LYS A 10 -6.71 -34.82 -4.33
C LYS A 10 -5.48 -35.14 -3.51
N THR A 11 -5.28 -34.48 -2.37
CA THR A 11 -4.27 -34.88 -1.39
C THR A 11 -4.70 -36.14 -0.65
N ALA A 12 -3.74 -36.98 -0.24
CA ALA A 12 -4.01 -38.08 0.67
C ALA A 12 -4.47 -37.55 2.03
N ALA A 13 -5.17 -38.36 2.80
CA ALA A 13 -5.62 -38.00 4.14
C ALA A 13 -4.42 -37.62 5.01
N GLY A 14 -4.47 -36.44 5.63
CA GLY A 14 -3.39 -35.88 6.46
C GLY A 14 -2.18 -35.30 5.70
N ALA A 15 -2.16 -35.37 4.38
CA ALA A 15 -1.14 -34.71 3.55
C ALA A 15 -1.58 -33.33 3.12
N TYR A 16 -0.60 -32.43 2.89
CA TYR A 16 -0.83 -31.10 2.33
C TYR A 16 0.27 -30.74 1.34
N ILE A 17 -0.01 -29.75 0.51
CA ILE A 17 0.97 -29.15 -0.40
C ILE A 17 1.49 -27.88 0.25
N ASP A 18 2.78 -27.88 0.64
CA ASP A 18 3.45 -26.68 1.16
C ASP A 18 3.92 -25.79 -0.02
N LEU A 19 3.35 -24.61 -0.13
CA LEU A 19 3.70 -23.64 -1.15
C LEU A 19 4.82 -22.67 -0.72
N GLY A 20 5.40 -22.89 0.49
CA GLY A 20 6.66 -22.31 0.93
C GLY A 20 6.70 -20.81 1.19
N ARG A 21 7.87 -20.33 1.65
CA ARG A 21 8.10 -18.96 2.15
C ARG A 21 8.60 -17.96 1.11
N ASN A 22 9.00 -18.37 -0.08
CA ASN A 22 9.66 -17.51 -1.07
C ASN A 22 8.71 -17.10 -2.19
N PHE A 23 7.57 -16.53 -1.82
CA PHE A 23 6.67 -16.00 -2.80
C PHE A 23 7.01 -14.53 -3.09
N ASP A 24 7.28 -14.21 -4.35
CA ASP A 24 7.42 -12.84 -4.85
C ASP A 24 6.02 -12.28 -5.16
N PRO A 25 5.50 -11.32 -4.37
CA PRO A 25 4.18 -10.72 -4.63
C PRO A 25 4.12 -9.96 -5.96
N ALA A 26 5.27 -9.65 -6.57
CA ALA A 26 5.36 -9.07 -7.89
C ALA A 26 5.30 -10.11 -9.02
N ALA A 27 5.37 -11.42 -8.69
CA ALA A 27 5.26 -12.48 -9.69
C ALA A 27 3.84 -12.52 -10.26
N SER A 28 3.74 -12.37 -11.57
CA SER A 28 2.48 -12.39 -12.32
C SER A 28 1.89 -13.81 -12.49
N HIS A 29 2.43 -14.80 -11.80
CA HIS A 29 2.07 -16.20 -12.01
C HIS A 29 1.27 -16.77 -10.83
N PRO A 30 0.20 -17.55 -11.09
CA PRO A 30 -0.49 -18.27 -10.05
C PRO A 30 0.42 -19.34 -9.42
N LEU A 31 0.19 -19.65 -8.14
CA LEU A 31 0.94 -20.70 -7.44
C LEU A 31 0.62 -22.08 -7.99
N ILE A 32 -0.62 -22.27 -8.43
CA ILE A 32 -1.14 -23.55 -8.91
C ILE A 32 -1.73 -23.37 -10.30
N SER A 33 -1.34 -24.22 -11.22
CA SER A 33 -1.94 -24.34 -12.54
C SER A 33 -2.85 -25.58 -12.57
N VAL A 34 -4.11 -25.41 -13.00
CA VAL A 34 -5.13 -26.46 -13.00
C VAL A 34 -5.63 -26.67 -14.44
N PRO A 35 -5.09 -27.66 -15.19
CA PRO A 35 -5.47 -27.92 -16.57
C PRO A 35 -6.78 -28.70 -16.71
N LYS A 36 -7.33 -29.27 -15.64
CA LYS A 36 -8.63 -29.96 -15.63
C LYS A 36 -9.19 -29.99 -14.20
N ALA A 37 -10.50 -30.25 -14.10
CA ALA A 37 -11.25 -30.28 -12.85
C ALA A 37 -10.57 -31.12 -11.75
N LEU A 38 -10.56 -30.58 -10.53
CA LEU A 38 -10.13 -31.33 -9.35
C LEU A 38 -11.13 -32.42 -9.02
N THR A 39 -10.66 -33.59 -8.59
CA THR A 39 -11.51 -34.74 -8.29
C THR A 39 -11.78 -34.93 -6.78
N GLY A 40 -11.14 -34.14 -5.95
CA GLY A 40 -11.32 -34.14 -4.49
C GLY A 40 -10.55 -33.01 -3.83
N ASP A 41 -10.63 -32.95 -2.51
CA ASP A 41 -10.02 -31.88 -1.72
C ASP A 41 -8.49 -31.88 -1.83
N VAL A 42 -7.94 -30.70 -2.00
CA VAL A 42 -6.50 -30.43 -2.03
C VAL A 42 -6.18 -29.53 -0.84
N GLN A 43 -5.41 -30.06 0.10
CA GLN A 43 -4.96 -29.33 1.29
C GLN A 43 -3.74 -28.48 0.95
N LEU A 44 -3.78 -27.18 1.28
CA LEU A 44 -2.71 -26.22 1.03
C LEU A 44 -2.17 -25.68 2.35
N LEU A 45 -0.85 -25.71 2.55
CA LEU A 45 -0.18 -24.93 3.57
C LEU A 45 0.43 -23.69 2.92
N LEU A 46 -0.03 -22.52 3.34
CA LEU A 46 0.32 -21.24 2.72
C LEU A 46 1.20 -20.40 3.66
N THR A 47 2.25 -19.80 3.11
CA THR A 47 2.93 -18.64 3.73
C THR A 47 2.98 -17.56 2.67
N LEU A 48 2.00 -16.68 2.67
CA LEU A 48 1.74 -15.73 1.57
C LEU A 48 1.86 -14.30 2.04
N THR A 49 2.40 -13.46 1.14
CA THR A 49 2.37 -11.98 1.26
C THR A 49 1.68 -11.38 0.05
N GLY A 50 0.77 -10.44 0.29
CA GLY A 50 0.07 -9.71 -0.77
C GLY A 50 -1.15 -10.44 -1.33
N VAL A 51 -1.87 -9.76 -2.21
CA VAL A 51 -3.03 -10.30 -2.95
C VAL A 51 -2.51 -11.22 -4.03
N THR A 52 -2.79 -12.49 -3.91
CA THR A 52 -2.19 -13.49 -4.77
C THR A 52 -3.24 -14.36 -5.41
N SER A 53 -3.09 -14.61 -6.71
CA SER A 53 -3.78 -15.69 -7.39
C SER A 53 -3.20 -17.02 -6.88
N ILE A 54 -4.03 -17.80 -6.20
CA ILE A 54 -3.65 -19.12 -5.67
C ILE A 54 -3.65 -20.15 -6.78
N ALA A 55 -4.67 -20.14 -7.64
CA ALA A 55 -4.79 -21.10 -8.73
C ALA A 55 -5.38 -20.44 -9.98
N GLN A 56 -4.98 -20.95 -11.14
CA GLN A 56 -5.51 -20.56 -12.44
C GLN A 56 -5.70 -21.80 -13.32
N GLY A 57 -6.76 -21.79 -14.13
CA GLY A 57 -6.96 -22.79 -15.17
C GLY A 57 -5.85 -22.74 -16.23
N ALA A 58 -5.51 -23.89 -16.81
CA ALA A 58 -4.52 -24.01 -17.86
C ALA A 58 -5.02 -24.91 -19.00
N GLY A 59 -4.37 -24.83 -20.16
CA GLY A 59 -4.74 -25.64 -21.33
C GLY A 59 -6.17 -25.42 -21.82
N GLY A 60 -6.73 -24.22 -21.61
CA GLY A 60 -8.11 -23.87 -21.97
C GLY A 60 -9.16 -24.27 -20.93
N TYR A 61 -8.75 -24.90 -19.83
CA TYR A 61 -9.68 -25.19 -18.73
C TYR A 61 -9.97 -23.93 -17.89
N GLN A 62 -11.24 -23.64 -17.68
CA GLN A 62 -11.68 -22.58 -16.79
C GLN A 62 -12.05 -23.14 -15.43
N LEU A 63 -11.45 -22.62 -14.37
CA LEU A 63 -11.78 -22.98 -13.01
C LEU A 63 -13.26 -22.70 -12.71
N THR A 64 -13.86 -23.59 -11.94
CA THR A 64 -15.24 -23.51 -11.48
C THR A 64 -15.31 -23.27 -9.99
N GLN A 65 -16.49 -22.89 -9.47
CA GLN A 65 -16.72 -22.80 -8.03
C GLN A 65 -16.44 -24.14 -7.34
N ALA A 66 -16.76 -25.27 -7.98
CA ALA A 66 -16.45 -26.60 -7.43
C ALA A 66 -14.95 -26.87 -7.28
N ASP A 67 -14.10 -26.30 -8.14
CA ASP A 67 -12.64 -26.39 -7.97
C ASP A 67 -12.17 -25.49 -6.80
N CYS A 68 -12.74 -24.31 -6.67
CA CYS A 68 -12.50 -23.41 -5.54
C CYS A 68 -12.85 -24.10 -4.21
N ASP A 69 -14.02 -24.70 -4.14
CA ASP A 69 -14.52 -25.39 -2.94
C ASP A 69 -13.68 -26.61 -2.53
N ARG A 70 -12.91 -27.18 -3.46
CA ARG A 70 -11.99 -28.31 -3.21
C ARG A 70 -10.61 -27.88 -2.75
N LEU A 71 -10.22 -26.63 -2.93
CA LEU A 71 -8.99 -26.12 -2.35
C LEU A 71 -9.22 -25.76 -0.89
N LYS A 72 -8.53 -26.42 0.03
CA LYS A 72 -8.65 -26.19 1.46
C LYS A 72 -7.35 -25.63 2.00
N VAL A 73 -7.42 -24.52 2.68
CA VAL A 73 -6.26 -23.89 3.33
C VAL A 73 -6.09 -24.49 4.71
N ASN A 74 -4.87 -24.99 4.99
CA ASN A 74 -4.52 -25.52 6.31
C ASN A 74 -4.57 -24.39 7.35
N PRO A 75 -5.19 -24.60 8.54
CA PRO A 75 -5.25 -23.61 9.62
C PRO A 75 -3.89 -23.13 10.15
N GLU A 76 -2.80 -23.91 9.93
CA GLU A 76 -1.44 -23.49 10.28
C GLU A 76 -0.83 -22.50 9.27
N SER A 77 -1.53 -22.18 8.20
CA SER A 77 -1.08 -21.21 7.19
C SER A 77 -0.95 -19.81 7.78
N MET A 78 0.07 -19.09 7.33
CA MET A 78 0.32 -17.70 7.70
C MET A 78 0.14 -16.82 6.49
N VAL A 79 -0.72 -15.82 6.59
CA VAL A 79 -1.07 -14.93 5.48
C VAL A 79 -0.90 -13.46 5.86
N SER A 80 -0.43 -12.67 4.91
CA SER A 80 -0.37 -11.22 4.99
C SER A 80 -0.94 -10.66 3.70
N LEU A 81 -2.19 -10.22 3.73
CA LEU A 81 -2.82 -9.59 2.59
C LEU A 81 -2.54 -8.09 2.60
N TYR A 82 -2.32 -7.50 1.42
CA TYR A 82 -2.14 -6.07 1.23
C TYR A 82 -1.04 -5.42 2.11
N GLY A 83 -0.01 -6.21 2.51
CA GLY A 83 1.11 -5.71 3.33
C GLY A 83 0.81 -5.57 4.82
N GLU A 84 -0.21 -6.23 5.32
CA GLU A 84 -0.47 -6.36 6.75
C GLU A 84 0.59 -7.22 7.47
N THR A 85 0.56 -7.21 8.80
CA THR A 85 1.33 -8.20 9.58
C THR A 85 0.83 -9.61 9.29
N PHE A 86 1.73 -10.59 9.30
CA PHE A 86 1.36 -11.98 9.12
C PHE A 86 0.34 -12.42 10.17
N GLN A 87 -0.76 -12.99 9.71
CA GLN A 87 -1.83 -13.53 10.54
C GLN A 87 -2.00 -15.01 10.25
N LYS A 88 -2.42 -15.78 11.25
CA LYS A 88 -2.82 -17.17 11.06
C LYS A 88 -4.09 -17.22 10.23
N TYR A 89 -4.16 -18.14 9.28
CA TYR A 89 -5.39 -18.38 8.52
C TYR A 89 -6.49 -18.88 9.47
N ASP A 90 -7.62 -18.19 9.47
CA ASP A 90 -8.77 -18.48 10.32
C ASP A 90 -10.08 -18.24 9.55
N ASP A 91 -11.20 -18.23 10.27
CA ASP A 91 -12.54 -18.00 9.70
C ASP A 91 -12.75 -16.63 9.07
N ASN A 92 -11.80 -15.70 9.21
CA ASN A 92 -11.86 -14.37 8.58
C ASN A 92 -11.34 -14.39 7.14
N PHE A 93 -10.78 -15.50 6.65
CA PHE A 93 -10.26 -15.64 5.30
C PHE A 93 -11.06 -16.66 4.48
N GLU A 94 -11.08 -16.48 3.18
CA GLU A 94 -11.68 -17.42 2.24
C GLU A 94 -10.95 -17.43 0.91
N LEU A 95 -11.04 -18.56 0.21
CA LEU A 95 -10.72 -18.63 -1.21
C LEU A 95 -11.97 -18.29 -2.02
N TYR A 96 -11.83 -17.48 -3.05
CA TYR A 96 -12.91 -17.16 -3.95
C TYR A 96 -12.49 -17.26 -5.42
N LEU A 97 -13.45 -17.61 -6.27
CA LEU A 97 -13.27 -17.58 -7.71
C LEU A 97 -13.51 -16.15 -8.22
N ASP A 98 -12.48 -15.52 -8.77
CA ASP A 98 -12.57 -14.14 -9.30
C ASP A 98 -13.06 -14.19 -10.76
N PRO A 99 -14.30 -13.79 -11.07
CA PRO A 99 -14.82 -13.80 -12.43
C PRO A 99 -14.18 -12.75 -13.34
N ALA A 100 -13.61 -11.71 -12.76
CA ALA A 100 -13.00 -10.60 -13.51
C ALA A 100 -11.54 -10.87 -13.89
N ALA A 101 -10.89 -11.85 -13.27
CA ALA A 101 -9.48 -12.15 -13.47
C ALA A 101 -9.27 -13.56 -14.08
N GLU A 102 -9.81 -13.81 -15.27
CA GLU A 102 -9.63 -15.05 -16.04
C GLU A 102 -9.90 -16.33 -15.22
N HIS A 103 -10.93 -16.31 -14.36
CA HIS A 103 -11.29 -17.42 -13.50
C HIS A 103 -10.12 -17.89 -12.60
N GLN A 104 -9.49 -16.96 -11.93
CA GLN A 104 -8.47 -17.24 -10.93
C GLN A 104 -9.10 -17.46 -9.55
N ILE A 105 -8.53 -18.38 -8.77
CA ILE A 105 -8.86 -18.52 -7.35
C ILE A 105 -7.91 -17.68 -6.54
N LYS A 106 -8.46 -16.76 -5.77
CA LYS A 106 -7.72 -15.81 -4.92
C LYS A 106 -8.05 -16.04 -3.45
N LEU A 107 -7.13 -15.62 -2.57
CA LEU A 107 -7.35 -15.54 -1.14
C LEU A 107 -7.81 -14.12 -0.78
N CYS A 108 -8.87 -13.99 -0.01
CA CYS A 108 -9.34 -12.70 0.51
C CYS A 108 -9.81 -12.81 1.97
N ARG A 109 -10.05 -11.68 2.61
CA ARG A 109 -10.84 -11.63 3.85
C ARG A 109 -12.31 -11.79 3.52
N LYS A 110 -13.04 -12.58 4.31
CA LYS A 110 -14.50 -12.67 4.21
C LYS A 110 -15.14 -11.29 4.39
N ASN A 111 -16.16 -11.02 3.61
CA ASN A 111 -16.91 -9.75 3.63
C ASN A 111 -16.08 -8.51 3.23
N PHE A 112 -14.87 -8.67 2.71
CA PHE A 112 -14.08 -7.56 2.18
C PHE A 112 -14.38 -7.37 0.69
N THR A 113 -14.84 -6.18 0.33
CA THR A 113 -15.02 -5.79 -1.07
C THR A 113 -13.84 -4.92 -1.49
N PRO A 114 -12.98 -5.39 -2.42
CA PRO A 114 -11.89 -4.58 -2.94
C PRO A 114 -12.41 -3.27 -3.54
N PRO A 115 -11.71 -2.15 -3.33
CA PRO A 115 -12.14 -0.87 -3.89
C PRO A 115 -12.06 -0.88 -5.41
N THR A 116 -13.02 -0.21 -6.05
CA THR A 116 -13.12 -0.05 -7.51
C THR A 116 -12.52 1.27 -8.00
N SER A 117 -12.02 2.09 -7.09
CA SER A 117 -11.36 3.37 -7.38
C SER A 117 -10.34 3.71 -6.29
N GLY A 118 -9.52 4.74 -6.56
CA GLY A 118 -8.62 5.33 -5.56
C GLY A 118 -9.31 6.30 -4.60
N ASN A 119 -10.60 6.58 -4.75
CA ASN A 119 -11.36 7.43 -3.83
C ASN A 119 -11.90 6.58 -2.68
N ILE A 120 -11.40 6.81 -1.48
CA ILE A 120 -11.68 5.99 -0.30
C ILE A 120 -12.29 6.86 0.79
N ASP A 121 -13.56 6.61 1.09
CA ASP A 121 -14.26 7.21 2.21
C ASP A 121 -14.19 6.30 3.44
N MET A 122 -13.43 6.73 4.45
CA MET A 122 -13.16 5.97 5.66
C MET A 122 -14.13 6.31 6.81
N THR A 123 -15.12 7.18 6.59
CA THR A 123 -15.99 7.71 7.67
C THR A 123 -16.70 6.62 8.46
N SER A 124 -17.19 5.59 7.78
CA SER A 124 -17.89 4.44 8.37
C SER A 124 -16.99 3.23 8.67
N MET A 125 -15.70 3.29 8.30
CA MET A 125 -14.76 2.18 8.47
C MET A 125 -14.09 2.21 9.84
N THR A 126 -13.71 1.06 10.35
CA THR A 126 -12.68 0.97 11.40
C THR A 126 -11.31 1.32 10.83
N ALA A 127 -10.31 1.55 11.69
CA ALA A 127 -8.95 1.84 11.23
C ALA A 127 -8.36 0.68 10.42
N ASP A 128 -8.60 -0.55 10.82
CA ASP A 128 -8.11 -1.75 10.12
C ASP A 128 -8.75 -1.90 8.73
N GLU A 129 -10.07 -1.69 8.63
CA GLU A 129 -10.79 -1.72 7.35
C GLU A 129 -10.31 -0.62 6.39
N ALA A 130 -10.11 0.59 6.90
CA ALA A 130 -9.63 1.71 6.10
C ALA A 130 -8.22 1.45 5.56
N GLN A 131 -7.28 1.02 6.41
CA GLN A 131 -5.92 0.68 6.00
C GLN A 131 -5.88 -0.48 5.02
N LEU A 132 -6.69 -1.51 5.24
CA LEU A 132 -6.84 -2.63 4.32
C LEU A 132 -7.33 -2.15 2.96
N THR A 133 -8.36 -1.28 2.93
CA THR A 133 -8.93 -0.73 1.70
C THR A 133 -7.92 0.13 0.94
N ILE A 134 -7.15 0.98 1.62
CA ILE A 134 -6.08 1.77 0.99
C ILE A 134 -5.02 0.86 0.36
N ARG A 135 -4.55 -0.14 1.10
CA ARG A 135 -3.55 -1.09 0.60
C ARG A 135 -4.07 -1.93 -0.57
N ALA A 136 -5.35 -2.32 -0.52
CA ALA A 136 -6.01 -3.03 -1.61
C ALA A 136 -6.12 -2.17 -2.87
N ALA A 137 -6.44 -0.87 -2.74
CA ALA A 137 -6.46 0.06 -3.86
C ALA A 137 -5.07 0.16 -4.53
N LEU A 138 -4.02 0.33 -3.73
CA LEU A 138 -2.64 0.38 -4.22
C LEU A 138 -2.21 -0.94 -4.89
N ALA A 139 -2.61 -2.08 -4.33
CA ALA A 139 -2.35 -3.40 -4.89
C ALA A 139 -3.10 -3.63 -6.21
N ALA A 140 -4.34 -3.14 -6.32
CA ALA A 140 -5.14 -3.16 -7.55
C ALA A 140 -4.59 -2.24 -8.66
N GLY A 141 -3.56 -1.43 -8.34
CA GLY A 141 -2.89 -0.58 -9.32
C GLY A 141 -3.44 0.84 -9.41
N PHE A 142 -4.31 1.26 -8.49
CA PHE A 142 -4.68 2.68 -8.41
C PHE A 142 -3.47 3.51 -7.97
N THR A 143 -3.10 4.47 -8.80
CA THR A 143 -1.93 5.34 -8.59
C THR A 143 -2.31 6.70 -8.04
N GLU A 144 -3.58 7.08 -8.14
CA GLU A 144 -4.14 8.32 -7.59
C GLU A 144 -5.09 7.94 -6.45
N ILE A 145 -4.77 8.39 -5.24
CA ILE A 145 -5.51 8.09 -4.01
C ILE A 145 -6.07 9.36 -3.42
N LYS A 146 -7.37 9.34 -3.16
CA LYS A 146 -8.07 10.40 -2.42
C LYS A 146 -8.69 9.82 -1.16
N LEU A 147 -8.38 10.39 0.00
CA LEU A 147 -8.87 9.94 1.28
C LEU A 147 -9.82 10.97 1.91
N THR A 148 -10.90 10.46 2.51
CA THR A 148 -11.80 11.23 3.37
C THR A 148 -12.05 10.49 4.69
N GLY A 149 -12.16 11.24 5.79
CA GLY A 149 -12.36 10.70 7.14
C GLY A 149 -11.21 11.03 8.09
N GLU A 150 -11.13 10.36 9.23
CA GLU A 150 -10.19 10.67 10.29
C GLU A 150 -8.76 10.22 9.98
N LEU A 151 -7.77 11.05 10.32
CA LEU A 151 -6.34 10.73 10.16
C LEU A 151 -5.95 9.41 10.84
N SER A 152 -6.49 9.15 12.04
CA SER A 152 -6.26 7.93 12.81
C SER A 152 -6.54 6.64 12.03
N LYS A 153 -7.44 6.70 11.05
CA LYS A 153 -7.84 5.56 10.22
C LYS A 153 -6.91 5.31 9.03
N THR A 154 -6.13 6.29 8.63
CA THR A 154 -5.33 6.22 7.40
C THR A 154 -4.12 5.30 7.51
N GLY A 155 -3.57 5.15 8.70
CA GLY A 155 -2.27 4.49 8.89
C GLY A 155 -1.10 5.24 8.24
N ILE A 156 -1.26 6.55 7.94
CA ILE A 156 -0.17 7.38 7.41
C ILE A 156 0.84 7.65 8.51
N GLY A 157 2.12 7.47 8.19
CA GLY A 157 3.24 7.78 9.07
C GLY A 157 3.85 6.59 9.81
N GLY A 158 5.04 6.83 10.37
CA GLY A 158 5.84 5.82 11.04
C GLY A 158 6.44 4.76 10.11
N ASN A 159 7.26 3.86 10.67
CA ASN A 159 8.04 2.88 9.90
C ASN A 159 7.21 1.83 9.15
N TRP A 160 5.92 1.71 9.47
CA TRP A 160 4.99 0.74 8.88
C TRP A 160 3.79 1.44 8.22
N GLY A 161 3.95 2.71 7.90
CA GLY A 161 2.90 3.54 7.30
C GLY A 161 2.35 2.97 5.99
N THR A 162 1.08 3.28 5.72
CA THR A 162 0.32 2.73 4.58
C THR A 162 0.97 3.02 3.23
N PHE A 163 1.63 4.18 3.09
CA PHE A 163 2.25 4.59 1.82
C PHE A 163 3.77 4.39 1.77
N ILE A 164 4.43 4.14 2.90
CA ILE A 164 5.89 4.03 2.93
C ILE A 164 6.41 3.01 1.91
N ASN A 165 7.48 3.37 1.18
CA ASN A 165 8.10 2.57 0.13
C ASN A 165 7.18 2.21 -1.06
N ASN A 166 6.01 2.84 -1.20
CA ASN A 166 5.15 2.61 -2.35
C ASN A 166 5.77 3.22 -3.62
N LYS A 167 6.00 2.38 -4.65
CA LYS A 167 6.67 2.76 -5.90
C LYS A 167 5.69 3.06 -7.04
N LYS A 168 4.38 3.03 -6.77
CA LYS A 168 3.34 3.15 -7.80
C LYS A 168 2.45 4.37 -7.63
N ILE A 169 2.21 4.81 -6.39
CA ILE A 169 1.39 6.00 -6.13
C ILE A 169 2.00 7.22 -6.82
N THR A 170 1.20 7.94 -7.59
CA THR A 170 1.59 9.17 -8.30
C THR A 170 0.97 10.41 -7.70
N LYS A 171 -0.26 10.30 -7.14
CA LYS A 171 -0.96 11.41 -6.48
C LYS A 171 -1.67 10.97 -5.22
N CYS A 172 -1.68 11.86 -4.23
CA CYS A 172 -2.45 11.68 -2.99
C CYS A 172 -3.17 12.97 -2.61
N ASP A 173 -4.50 12.91 -2.53
CA ASP A 173 -5.35 14.01 -2.05
C ASP A 173 -5.82 13.69 -0.62
N LEU A 174 -5.36 14.49 0.34
CA LEU A 174 -5.68 14.40 1.76
C LEU A 174 -6.61 15.54 2.22
N THR A 175 -7.15 16.35 1.32
CA THR A 175 -8.00 17.50 1.68
C THR A 175 -9.25 17.11 2.46
N GLY A 176 -9.75 15.89 2.27
CA GLY A 176 -10.89 15.33 2.99
C GLY A 176 -10.53 14.63 4.30
N VAL A 177 -9.25 14.56 4.65
CA VAL A 177 -8.81 13.96 5.91
C VAL A 177 -8.92 14.96 7.05
N THR A 178 -9.49 14.55 8.16
CA THR A 178 -9.78 15.37 9.34
C THR A 178 -8.97 14.90 10.56
N ASP A 179 -9.08 15.62 11.66
CA ASP A 179 -8.47 15.29 12.96
C ASP A 179 -6.93 15.28 12.96
N TRP A 180 -6.36 16.31 12.32
CA TRP A 180 -4.90 16.54 12.27
C TRP A 180 -4.33 17.07 13.62
N GLY A 181 -5.16 17.15 14.67
CA GLY A 181 -4.79 17.68 15.97
C GLY A 181 -4.76 19.22 16.04
N ARG A 182 -4.31 19.76 17.18
CA ARG A 182 -4.28 21.22 17.41
C ARG A 182 -3.32 21.98 16.50
N THR A 183 -2.22 21.34 16.13
CA THR A 183 -1.26 21.85 15.16
C THR A 183 -1.25 20.85 14.02
N PRO A 184 -2.02 21.08 12.95
CA PRO A 184 -2.12 20.15 11.85
C PRO A 184 -0.73 19.76 11.32
N THR A 185 -0.40 18.48 11.48
CA THR A 185 0.93 17.93 11.19
C THR A 185 0.82 16.74 10.25
N LEU A 186 1.50 16.81 9.11
CA LEU A 186 1.72 15.62 8.30
C LEU A 186 2.66 14.68 9.07
N PRO A 187 2.27 13.44 9.37
CA PRO A 187 3.07 12.54 10.20
C PRO A 187 4.47 12.27 9.66
N GLU A 188 5.36 11.84 10.55
CA GLU A 188 6.70 11.40 10.14
C GLU A 188 6.63 10.24 9.13
N LEU A 189 7.55 10.23 8.16
CA LEU A 189 7.67 9.19 7.14
C LEU A 189 6.41 8.93 6.31
N ALA A 190 5.45 9.87 6.29
CA ALA A 190 4.13 9.71 5.66
C ALA A 190 4.20 9.11 4.24
N PHE A 191 5.10 9.60 3.41
CA PHE A 191 5.33 9.17 2.04
C PHE A 191 6.79 8.77 1.77
N SER A 192 7.52 8.39 2.81
CA SER A 192 8.94 8.06 2.67
C SER A 192 9.17 7.00 1.58
N ASN A 193 10.12 7.29 0.68
CA ASN A 193 10.48 6.46 -0.47
C ASN A 193 9.34 6.15 -1.46
N CYS A 194 8.32 7.01 -1.57
CA CYS A 194 7.33 6.96 -2.65
C CYS A 194 7.93 7.56 -3.93
N THR A 195 8.80 6.81 -4.59
CA THR A 195 9.64 7.34 -5.69
C THR A 195 8.89 7.75 -6.95
N ALA A 196 7.63 7.31 -7.15
CA ALA A 196 6.79 7.71 -8.26
C ALA A 196 5.81 8.85 -7.90
N LEU A 197 5.74 9.26 -6.64
CA LEU A 197 4.81 10.28 -6.16
C LEU A 197 5.17 11.65 -6.73
N GLN A 198 4.24 12.26 -7.45
CA GLN A 198 4.39 13.53 -8.16
C GLN A 198 3.68 14.67 -7.43
N GLU A 199 2.52 14.39 -6.85
CA GLU A 199 1.65 15.40 -6.28
C GLU A 199 1.03 14.94 -4.96
N VAL A 200 1.07 15.80 -3.94
CA VAL A 200 0.31 15.63 -2.70
C VAL A 200 -0.47 16.91 -2.41
N THR A 201 -1.79 16.78 -2.22
CA THR A 201 -2.64 17.86 -1.78
C THR A 201 -2.99 17.67 -0.31
N LEU A 202 -2.50 18.60 0.51
CA LEU A 202 -2.71 18.65 1.96
C LEU A 202 -3.91 19.55 2.29
N PRO A 203 -4.57 19.39 3.46
CA PRO A 203 -5.52 20.39 3.95
C PRO A 203 -4.92 21.79 4.03
N ASP A 204 -5.75 22.81 3.75
CA ASP A 204 -5.29 24.21 3.68
C ASP A 204 -4.77 24.77 5.00
N ASP A 205 -5.10 24.16 6.13
CA ASP A 205 -4.65 24.55 7.47
C ASP A 205 -3.39 23.82 7.94
N MET A 206 -2.75 23.01 7.12
CA MET A 206 -1.53 22.26 7.45
C MET A 206 -0.42 23.19 7.95
N LYS A 207 0.15 22.89 9.13
CA LYS A 207 1.18 23.73 9.78
C LYS A 207 2.54 23.10 9.80
N VAL A 208 2.64 21.79 9.88
CA VAL A 208 3.93 21.12 10.08
C VAL A 208 4.07 19.95 9.09
N ILE A 209 5.24 19.90 8.46
CA ILE A 209 5.67 18.72 7.71
C ILE A 209 6.58 17.89 8.63
N GLY A 210 6.19 16.66 8.91
CA GLY A 210 6.89 15.75 9.82
C GLY A 210 8.25 15.30 9.32
N THR A 211 9.03 14.72 10.21
CA THR A 211 10.36 14.18 9.91
C THR A 211 10.31 13.17 8.79
N GLY A 212 11.11 13.37 7.75
CA GLY A 212 11.20 12.46 6.61
C GLY A 212 9.88 12.22 5.86
N ALA A 213 8.88 13.11 6.00
CA ALA A 213 7.53 12.88 5.43
C ALA A 213 7.55 12.59 3.94
N PHE A 214 8.46 13.21 3.19
CA PHE A 214 8.67 13.00 1.75
C PHE A 214 10.10 12.51 1.44
N PHE A 215 10.77 11.89 2.40
CA PHE A 215 12.13 11.37 2.20
C PHE A 215 12.20 10.47 0.96
N GLY A 216 13.07 10.77 0.01
CA GLY A 216 13.29 9.98 -1.20
C GLY A 216 12.12 9.97 -2.20
N CYS A 217 11.20 10.95 -2.14
CA CYS A 217 10.16 11.14 -3.15
C CYS A 217 10.74 11.81 -4.40
N ALA A 218 11.53 11.05 -5.16
CA ALA A 218 12.34 11.58 -6.25
C ALA A 218 11.51 12.25 -7.37
N ALA A 219 10.29 11.79 -7.62
CA ALA A 219 9.40 12.35 -8.64
C ALA A 219 8.50 13.50 -8.13
N LEU A 220 8.57 13.88 -6.84
CA LEU A 220 7.70 14.89 -6.27
C LEU A 220 7.98 16.27 -6.88
N THR A 221 6.95 16.86 -7.49
CA THR A 221 6.99 18.19 -8.09
C THR A 221 6.09 19.18 -7.38
N THR A 222 4.98 18.70 -6.81
CA THR A 222 3.93 19.58 -6.30
C THR A 222 3.45 19.13 -4.92
N VAL A 223 3.50 20.05 -3.96
CA VAL A 223 2.83 19.95 -2.66
C VAL A 223 2.44 21.36 -2.21
N ASN A 224 1.19 21.51 -1.70
CA ASN A 224 0.70 22.81 -1.24
C ASN A 224 1.21 23.10 0.19
N LEU A 225 2.14 24.05 0.31
CA LEU A 225 2.81 24.40 1.57
C LEU A 225 2.51 25.82 2.06
N SER A 226 1.47 26.48 1.50
CA SER A 226 1.21 27.93 1.73
C SER A 226 0.97 28.29 3.20
N GLN A 227 0.47 27.37 4.01
CA GLN A 227 0.19 27.60 5.43
C GLN A 227 1.18 26.92 6.37
N VAL A 228 2.15 26.20 5.82
CA VAL A 228 3.17 25.50 6.60
C VAL A 228 4.10 26.51 7.27
N THR A 229 4.32 26.30 8.55
CA THR A 229 5.23 27.13 9.39
C THR A 229 6.49 26.42 9.81
N TRP A 230 6.47 25.09 9.81
CA TRP A 230 7.60 24.27 10.22
C TRP A 230 7.81 23.07 9.29
N ILE A 231 9.03 22.90 8.81
CA ILE A 231 9.48 21.74 8.03
C ILE A 231 10.55 21.01 8.86
N ASN A 232 10.30 19.77 9.22
CA ASN A 232 11.18 19.00 10.11
C ASN A 232 12.39 18.36 9.39
N LEU A 233 13.21 17.66 10.19
CA LEU A 233 14.41 16.93 9.79
C LEU A 233 14.12 16.06 8.55
N ASN A 234 14.97 16.14 7.51
CA ASN A 234 14.94 15.31 6.30
C ASN A 234 13.59 15.31 5.56
N ALA A 235 12.70 16.28 5.79
CA ALA A 235 11.33 16.23 5.32
C ALA A 235 11.20 16.03 3.80
N PHE A 236 12.07 16.64 3.02
CA PHE A 236 12.14 16.53 1.54
C PHE A 236 13.50 15.99 1.06
N TRP A 237 14.23 15.28 1.92
CA TRP A 237 15.53 14.72 1.54
C TRP A 237 15.42 13.91 0.24
N GLY A 238 16.25 14.25 -0.76
CA GLY A 238 16.28 13.52 -2.04
C GLY A 238 15.05 13.68 -2.94
N CYS A 239 14.25 14.73 -2.77
CA CYS A 239 13.16 15.10 -3.68
C CYS A 239 13.75 15.80 -4.92
N THR A 240 14.34 15.02 -5.81
CA THR A 240 15.17 15.52 -6.92
C THR A 240 14.40 16.25 -8.01
N SER A 241 13.07 16.10 -8.09
CA SER A 241 12.21 16.77 -9.08
C SER A 241 11.54 18.05 -8.57
N LEU A 242 11.79 18.46 -7.31
CA LEU A 242 11.34 19.76 -6.82
C LEU A 242 12.17 20.87 -7.47
N GLU A 243 11.53 21.81 -8.16
CA GLU A 243 12.21 22.90 -8.88
C GLU A 243 12.11 24.23 -8.14
N THR A 244 10.92 24.59 -7.69
CA THR A 244 10.65 25.87 -7.02
C THR A 244 9.76 25.69 -5.81
N LEU A 245 10.20 26.21 -4.66
CA LEU A 245 9.40 26.25 -3.44
C LEU A 245 9.26 27.66 -2.92
N ALA A 246 8.00 28.10 -2.74
CA ALA A 246 7.65 29.32 -2.05
C ALA A 246 7.10 28.98 -0.67
N LEU A 247 7.88 29.22 0.37
CA LEU A 247 7.61 28.87 1.77
C LEU A 247 7.38 30.18 2.57
N ASP A 248 6.39 30.96 2.14
CA ASP A 248 6.19 32.34 2.62
C ASP A 248 5.85 32.43 4.11
N ASN A 249 5.35 31.34 4.70
CA ASN A 249 4.98 31.29 6.12
C ASN A 249 5.91 30.42 6.97
N VAL A 250 6.89 29.74 6.37
CA VAL A 250 7.82 28.88 7.10
C VAL A 250 8.77 29.73 7.97
N THR A 251 8.80 29.43 9.26
CA THR A 251 9.64 30.10 10.26
C THR A 251 10.79 29.23 10.74
N ALA A 252 10.67 27.90 10.60
CA ALA A 252 11.71 26.95 11.00
C ALA A 252 11.86 25.82 9.96
N ILE A 253 13.12 25.50 9.65
CA ILE A 253 13.52 24.41 8.76
C ILE A 253 14.51 23.51 9.51
N GLY A 254 14.19 22.22 9.58
CA GLY A 254 15.01 21.20 10.22
C GLY A 254 16.29 20.89 9.45
N GLN A 255 17.17 20.15 10.10
CA GLN A 255 18.42 19.68 9.50
C GLN A 255 18.13 18.85 8.24
N GLU A 256 18.92 19.05 7.18
CA GLU A 256 18.87 18.29 5.92
C GLU A 256 17.48 18.26 5.27
N ALA A 257 16.62 19.24 5.54
CA ALA A 257 15.24 19.22 5.10
C ALA A 257 15.09 19.13 3.57
N PHE A 258 16.00 19.74 2.80
CA PHE A 258 16.03 19.69 1.33
C PHE A 258 17.35 19.14 0.80
N TYR A 259 18.13 18.43 1.63
CA TYR A 259 19.39 17.85 1.18
C TYR A 259 19.17 16.89 0.01
N GLY A 260 19.97 17.05 -1.04
CA GLY A 260 19.86 16.22 -2.23
C GLY A 260 18.66 16.55 -3.14
N CYS A 261 17.96 17.67 -2.93
CA CYS A 261 16.97 18.20 -3.88
C CYS A 261 17.67 18.83 -5.08
N THR A 262 18.31 18.02 -5.91
CA THR A 262 19.20 18.52 -7.00
C THR A 262 18.49 19.29 -8.11
N GLY A 263 17.16 19.18 -8.20
CA GLY A 263 16.33 19.97 -9.11
C GLY A 263 15.96 21.35 -8.56
N LEU A 264 16.23 21.63 -7.28
CA LEU A 264 15.75 22.85 -6.63
C LEU A 264 16.55 24.08 -7.08
N GLU A 265 15.95 24.87 -7.96
CA GLU A 265 16.53 26.10 -8.49
C GLU A 265 16.24 27.30 -7.59
N THR A 266 15.08 27.33 -6.94
CA THR A 266 14.64 28.46 -6.12
C THR A 266 13.94 28.00 -4.85
N LEU A 267 14.46 28.47 -3.71
CA LEU A 267 13.87 28.32 -2.38
C LEU A 267 13.60 29.70 -1.77
N LYS A 268 12.33 30.12 -1.70
CA LYS A 268 11.90 31.38 -1.10
C LYS A 268 11.40 31.15 0.31
N ILE A 269 12.11 31.71 1.31
CA ILE A 269 11.84 31.51 2.74
C ILE A 269 11.88 32.86 3.51
N PRO A 270 11.05 33.87 3.15
CA PRO A 270 11.22 35.23 3.63
C PRO A 270 11.04 35.40 5.15
N LYS A 271 10.36 34.48 5.83
CA LYS A 271 10.10 34.54 7.27
C LYS A 271 10.92 33.57 8.09
N CYS A 272 11.75 32.76 7.46
CA CYS A 272 12.50 31.72 8.16
C CYS A 272 13.62 32.36 9.02
N THR A 273 13.63 32.02 10.29
CA THR A 273 14.61 32.51 11.28
C THR A 273 15.33 31.38 12.01
N GLN A 274 14.85 30.13 11.87
CA GLN A 274 15.44 28.96 12.50
C GLN A 274 15.84 27.95 11.42
N PHE A 275 17.12 27.60 11.40
CA PHE A 275 17.69 26.72 10.41
C PHE A 275 18.45 25.57 11.04
N GLY A 276 18.19 24.36 10.60
CA GLY A 276 19.05 23.22 10.84
C GLY A 276 20.34 23.25 10.01
N ASN A 277 21.24 22.30 10.23
CA ASN A 277 22.43 22.15 9.42
C ASN A 277 22.10 21.52 8.05
N TYR A 278 22.89 21.83 7.01
CA TYR A 278 22.81 21.20 5.69
C TYR A 278 21.39 21.22 5.08
N ILE A 279 20.76 22.39 5.04
CA ILE A 279 19.36 22.51 4.63
C ILE A 279 19.15 22.10 3.17
N VAL A 280 20.12 22.43 2.29
CA VAL A 280 20.12 22.17 0.84
C VAL A 280 21.37 21.37 0.48
#